data_914166e86e2fb1f0f41a5e106e2f65f0
#
_entry.id   914166e86e2fb1f0f41a5e106e2f65f0
#
_cell.length_a   1.000
_cell.length_b   1.000
_cell.length_c   1.000
_cell.angle_alpha   90.00
_cell.angle_beta   90.00
_cell.angle_gamma   90.00
#
_symmetry.space_group_name_H-M   'P 1'
#
loop_
_entity.id
_entity.type
_entity.pdbx_description
1 polymer ?
#
loop_
_entity_poly.entity_id
_entity_poly.type
_entity_poly.pdbx_seq_one_letter_code
_entity_poly.pdbx_strand_id
1 'polypeptide(L)'
;MKWIGGLCLLLLCMLLGGCQENEETDLSGKTGLLVTLTDEDNKAYSRKAPSELEDPLTEMFQLKILYSGTDKSAYKGTCKEYVLLQEGLYDLTATYGDNPVIALDAPYYVGSLNAQEVIKGEMTSASISCSVANSLLSVIY
;
A
#
# COMPACT_ATOMS: atom_id res chain seq x y z
N MET A 1 48.58 31.53 -18.97
CA MET A 1 47.17 31.79 -18.63
C MET A 1 46.16 30.92 -19.37
N LYS A 2 46.57 29.71 -19.75
CA LYS A 2 45.71 28.77 -20.45
C LYS A 2 44.95 27.81 -19.48
N TRP A 3 45.09 27.99 -18.19
CA TRP A 3 44.64 27.10 -17.14
C TRP A 3 43.22 27.39 -16.68
N ILE A 4 42.71 28.60 -16.92
CA ILE A 4 41.40 29.05 -16.45
C ILE A 4 40.27 28.46 -17.29
N GLY A 5 40.51 28.18 -18.58
CA GLY A 5 39.52 27.55 -19.46
C GLY A 5 39.22 26.07 -19.14
N GLY A 6 40.21 25.35 -18.63
CA GLY A 6 40.03 23.95 -18.25
C GLY A 6 39.24 23.74 -16.96
N LEU A 7 39.36 24.68 -16.04
CA LEU A 7 38.64 24.60 -14.76
C LEU A 7 37.15 24.92 -14.95
N CYS A 8 36.79 25.80 -15.81
CA CYS A 8 35.39 26.12 -16.14
C CYS A 8 34.69 24.94 -16.83
N LEU A 9 35.39 24.22 -17.71
CA LEU A 9 34.84 23.08 -18.41
C LEU A 9 34.58 21.91 -17.48
N LEU A 10 35.44 21.70 -16.48
CA LEU A 10 35.29 20.67 -15.47
C LEU A 10 34.14 20.97 -14.51
N LEU A 11 33.94 22.22 -14.18
CA LEU A 11 32.82 22.66 -13.35
C LEU A 11 31.47 22.49 -14.06
N LEU A 12 31.43 22.74 -15.37
CA LEU A 12 30.22 22.56 -16.16
C LEU A 12 29.80 21.10 -16.32
N CYS A 13 30.75 20.19 -16.40
CA CYS A 13 30.44 18.76 -16.45
C CYS A 13 29.86 18.21 -15.16
N MET A 14 30.17 18.81 -14.01
CA MET A 14 29.59 18.38 -12.74
C MET A 14 28.12 18.79 -12.53
N LEU A 15 27.67 19.80 -13.26
CA LEU A 15 26.28 20.26 -13.17
C LEU A 15 25.31 19.44 -14.04
N LEU A 16 25.82 18.65 -14.97
CA LEU A 16 24.99 17.83 -15.87
C LEU A 16 24.73 16.40 -15.35
N GLY A 17 25.37 16.00 -14.27
CA GLY A 17 25.26 14.66 -13.72
C GLY A 17 24.20 14.49 -12.62
N GLY A 18 23.39 15.50 -12.34
CA GLY A 18 22.55 15.53 -11.14
C GLY A 18 21.06 15.31 -11.30
N CYS A 19 20.55 15.09 -12.50
CA CYS A 19 19.11 14.95 -12.71
C CYS A 19 18.72 13.50 -13.01
N GLN A 20 18.51 12.74 -11.97
CA GLN A 20 17.85 11.42 -12.05
C GLN A 20 16.48 11.57 -11.42
N GLU A 21 15.44 11.75 -12.22
CA GLU A 21 14.07 11.97 -11.75
C GLU A 21 13.25 10.69 -11.61
N ASN A 22 13.77 9.54 -11.95
CA ASN A 22 13.08 8.28 -11.77
C ASN A 22 13.53 7.63 -10.47
N GLU A 23 12.85 7.99 -9.39
CA GLU A 23 12.90 7.22 -8.16
C GLU A 23 12.06 5.94 -8.33
N GLU A 24 12.58 4.99 -9.09
CA GLU A 24 12.16 3.62 -8.87
C GLU A 24 12.66 3.22 -7.48
N THR A 25 11.72 3.06 -6.55
CA THR A 25 12.06 2.61 -5.20
C THR A 25 12.66 1.22 -5.31
N ASP A 26 13.97 1.14 -5.20
CA ASP A 26 14.65 -0.14 -5.16
C ASP A 26 14.40 -0.80 -3.81
N LEU A 27 13.59 -1.85 -3.81
CA LEU A 27 13.24 -2.63 -2.63
C LEU A 27 14.17 -3.84 -2.43
N SER A 28 15.21 -3.96 -3.25
CA SER A 28 16.21 -5.04 -3.11
C SER A 28 16.87 -5.02 -1.74
N GLY A 29 16.85 -6.13 -1.04
CA GLY A 29 17.43 -6.27 0.30
C GLY A 29 16.65 -5.58 1.41
N LYS A 30 15.50 -4.95 1.11
CA LYS A 30 14.60 -4.39 2.11
C LYS A 30 13.77 -5.51 2.76
N THR A 31 13.32 -5.24 3.98
CA THR A 31 12.46 -6.15 4.74
C THR A 31 11.08 -5.54 4.91
N GLY A 32 10.05 -6.27 4.55
CA GLY A 32 8.67 -5.78 4.65
C GLY A 32 7.67 -6.57 3.85
N LEU A 33 6.53 -5.96 3.57
CA LEU A 33 5.41 -6.55 2.84
C LEU A 33 5.08 -5.76 1.58
N LEU A 34 4.81 -6.48 0.50
CA LEU A 34 4.10 -5.99 -0.67
C LEU A 34 2.62 -6.30 -0.49
N VAL A 35 1.80 -5.29 -0.36
CA VAL A 35 0.39 -5.44 0.00
C VAL A 35 -0.49 -5.33 -1.24
N THR A 36 -1.34 -6.34 -1.43
CA THR A 36 -2.36 -6.37 -2.48
C THR A 36 -3.71 -6.63 -1.84
N LEU A 37 -4.70 -5.82 -2.20
CA LEU A 37 -6.09 -6.05 -1.83
C LEU A 37 -6.83 -6.69 -2.98
N THR A 38 -7.63 -7.71 -2.68
CA THR A 38 -8.45 -8.42 -3.66
C THR A 38 -9.90 -8.44 -3.22
N ASP A 39 -10.81 -8.60 -4.18
CA ASP A 39 -12.23 -8.87 -3.91
C ASP A 39 -12.47 -10.35 -3.57
N GLU A 40 -13.72 -10.73 -3.39
CA GLU A 40 -14.12 -12.12 -3.09
C GLU A 40 -13.72 -13.10 -4.22
N ASP A 41 -13.63 -12.62 -5.44
CA ASP A 41 -13.23 -13.41 -6.61
C ASP A 41 -11.70 -13.42 -6.84
N ASN A 42 -10.94 -12.91 -5.88
CA ASN A 42 -9.48 -12.73 -5.96
C ASN A 42 -9.00 -11.78 -7.05
N LYS A 43 -9.86 -10.89 -7.50
CA LYS A 43 -9.51 -9.82 -8.42
C LYS A 43 -8.91 -8.63 -7.65
N ALA A 44 -7.73 -8.18 -8.03
CA ALA A 44 -7.05 -7.07 -7.37
C ALA A 44 -7.81 -5.75 -7.56
N TYR A 45 -7.97 -4.99 -6.48
CA TYR A 45 -8.48 -3.64 -6.54
C TYR A 45 -7.52 -2.73 -7.31
N SER A 46 -8.09 -1.80 -8.07
CA SER A 46 -7.30 -0.87 -8.87
C SER A 46 -6.62 0.20 -8.03
N ARG A 47 -5.44 0.63 -8.46
CA ARG A 47 -4.74 1.81 -7.94
C ARG A 47 -4.95 3.04 -8.82
N LYS A 48 -5.66 2.90 -9.93
CA LYS A 48 -6.00 3.99 -10.86
C LYS A 48 -7.44 4.43 -10.64
N ALA A 49 -7.73 5.71 -10.89
CA ALA A 49 -9.09 6.22 -10.84
C ALA A 49 -10.00 5.40 -11.76
N PRO A 50 -11.13 4.88 -11.25
CA PRO A 50 -12.09 4.16 -12.06
C PRO A 50 -12.75 5.11 -13.07
N SER A 51 -13.06 4.59 -14.23
CA SER A 51 -13.81 5.33 -15.26
C SER A 51 -15.30 5.41 -14.98
N GLU A 52 -15.81 4.54 -14.13
CA GLU A 52 -17.21 4.44 -13.72
C GLU A 52 -17.32 3.96 -12.27
N LEU A 53 -18.50 4.11 -11.69
CA LEU A 53 -18.86 3.78 -10.30
C LEU A 53 -18.71 2.27 -10.04
N GLU A 54 -17.59 1.88 -9.47
CA GLU A 54 -17.38 0.49 -9.14
C GLU A 54 -16.64 0.33 -7.81
N ASP A 55 -15.76 -0.62 -7.72
CA ASP A 55 -15.05 -0.95 -6.49
C ASP A 55 -14.15 0.19 -5.99
N PRO A 56 -14.01 0.35 -4.68
CA PRO A 56 -13.12 1.36 -4.14
C PRO A 56 -11.67 1.11 -4.55
N LEU A 57 -10.92 2.20 -4.70
CA LEU A 57 -9.49 2.12 -4.98
C LEU A 57 -8.73 1.60 -3.76
N THR A 58 -7.68 0.85 -3.99
CA THR A 58 -6.81 0.34 -2.91
C THR A 58 -6.36 1.44 -1.95
N GLU A 59 -6.05 2.62 -2.46
CA GLU A 59 -5.62 3.78 -1.69
C GLU A 59 -6.66 4.34 -0.74
N MET A 60 -7.93 4.01 -0.95
CA MET A 60 -9.04 4.43 -0.09
C MET A 60 -9.18 3.56 1.15
N PHE A 61 -8.59 2.37 1.14
CA PHE A 61 -8.59 1.48 2.29
C PHE A 61 -7.63 1.97 3.37
N GLN A 62 -8.02 1.73 4.62
CA GLN A 62 -7.14 1.87 5.77
C GLN A 62 -6.52 0.52 6.08
N LEU A 63 -5.21 0.49 6.22
CA LEU A 63 -4.45 -0.69 6.57
C LEU A 63 -3.96 -0.60 8.01
N LYS A 64 -4.21 -1.64 8.78
CA LYS A 64 -3.70 -1.80 10.13
C LYS A 64 -2.88 -3.07 10.21
N ILE A 65 -1.65 -2.96 10.64
CA ILE A 65 -0.74 -4.09 10.82
C ILE A 65 -0.37 -4.17 12.29
N LEU A 66 -0.71 -5.28 12.93
CA LEU A 66 -0.38 -5.56 14.32
C LEU A 66 0.71 -6.64 14.39
N TYR A 67 1.54 -6.57 15.41
CA TYR A 67 2.37 -7.72 15.77
C TYR A 67 1.45 -8.88 16.16
N SER A 68 1.64 -10.04 15.52
CA SER A 68 0.74 -11.20 15.65
C SER A 68 0.51 -11.59 17.10
N GLY A 69 -0.75 -11.76 17.46
CA GLY A 69 -1.16 -12.11 18.82
C GLY A 69 -1.09 -10.97 19.83
N THR A 70 -0.88 -9.73 19.38
CA THR A 70 -0.83 -8.54 20.26
C THR A 70 -1.72 -7.43 19.73
N ASP A 71 -2.00 -6.42 20.56
CA ASP A 71 -2.70 -5.20 20.19
C ASP A 71 -1.73 -4.09 19.75
N LYS A 72 -0.44 -4.39 19.68
CA LYS A 72 0.58 -3.43 19.31
C LYS A 72 0.63 -3.23 17.82
N SER A 73 0.44 -1.98 17.39
CA SER A 73 0.47 -1.60 15.97
C SER A 73 1.89 -1.45 15.45
N ALA A 74 2.18 -2.10 14.34
CA ALA A 74 3.39 -1.89 13.56
C ALA A 74 3.18 -0.84 12.45
N TYR A 75 1.98 -0.75 11.93
CA TYR A 75 1.57 0.24 10.94
C TYR A 75 0.07 0.53 11.06
N LYS A 76 -0.32 1.77 10.89
CA LYS A 76 -1.71 2.20 10.80
C LYS A 76 -1.82 3.41 9.89
N GLY A 77 -2.57 3.30 8.82
CA GLY A 77 -2.77 4.39 7.88
C GLY A 77 -3.36 3.92 6.57
N THR A 78 -3.22 4.74 5.54
CA THR A 78 -3.68 4.42 4.19
C THR A 78 -2.97 3.18 3.65
N CYS A 79 -3.70 2.34 2.93
CA CYS A 79 -3.12 1.16 2.30
C CYS A 79 -2.11 1.57 1.22
N LYS A 80 -0.87 1.18 1.42
CA LYS A 80 0.24 1.42 0.51
C LYS A 80 0.61 0.16 -0.24
N GLU A 81 1.28 0.33 -1.37
CA GLU A 81 1.81 -0.77 -2.16
C GLU A 81 2.81 -1.63 -1.37
N TYR A 82 3.62 -0.99 -0.56
CA TYR A 82 4.55 -1.69 0.31
C TYR A 82 4.66 -1.01 1.68
N VAL A 83 4.99 -1.82 2.69
CA VAL A 83 5.27 -1.36 4.05
C VAL A 83 6.55 -2.01 4.53
N LEU A 84 7.52 -1.19 4.96
CA LEU A 84 8.76 -1.69 5.54
C LEU A 84 8.51 -2.11 7.00
N LEU A 85 8.82 -3.35 7.32
CA LEU A 85 8.63 -3.95 8.64
C LEU A 85 9.87 -4.74 9.02
N GLN A 86 10.07 -4.94 10.30
CA GLN A 86 11.08 -5.87 10.80
C GLN A 86 10.61 -7.32 10.59
N GLU A 87 11.55 -8.26 10.57
CA GLU A 87 11.22 -9.67 10.54
C GLU A 87 10.29 -10.09 11.68
N GLY A 88 9.34 -10.95 11.41
CA GLY A 88 8.38 -11.42 12.40
C GLY A 88 7.06 -11.85 11.79
N LEU A 89 6.06 -12.07 12.66
CA LEU A 89 4.68 -12.40 12.28
C LEU A 89 3.77 -11.22 12.55
N TYR A 90 2.87 -10.97 11.61
CA TYR A 90 1.95 -9.83 11.65
C TYR A 90 0.53 -10.23 11.29
N ASP A 91 -0.42 -9.54 11.90
CA ASP A 91 -1.83 -9.62 11.56
C ASP A 91 -2.24 -8.34 10.84
N LEU A 92 -2.79 -8.47 9.64
CA LEU A 92 -3.18 -7.36 8.78
C LEU A 92 -4.69 -7.26 8.70
N THR A 93 -5.20 -6.04 8.75
CA THR A 93 -6.61 -5.74 8.52
C THR A 93 -6.73 -4.54 7.60
N ALA A 94 -7.51 -4.69 6.54
CA ALA A 94 -7.84 -3.60 5.61
C ALA A 94 -9.32 -3.27 5.72
N THR A 95 -9.66 -1.99 5.80
CA THR A 95 -11.04 -1.52 5.92
C THR A 95 -11.30 -0.33 4.99
N TYR A 96 -12.51 -0.25 4.46
CA TYR A 96 -13.00 0.89 3.71
C TYR A 96 -14.43 1.22 4.10
N GLY A 97 -14.68 2.50 4.33
CA GLY A 97 -15.98 3.02 4.72
C GLY A 97 -16.19 3.05 6.24
N ASP A 98 -17.34 3.55 6.62
CA ASP A 98 -17.81 3.53 8.01
C ASP A 98 -18.72 2.32 8.20
N ASN A 99 -18.68 1.71 9.37
CA ASN A 99 -19.54 0.60 9.73
C ASN A 99 -20.69 1.06 10.64
N PRO A 100 -21.67 1.83 10.14
CA PRO A 100 -22.81 2.27 10.91
C PRO A 100 -23.75 1.12 11.23
N VAL A 101 -24.57 1.27 12.24
CA VAL A 101 -25.60 0.28 12.62
C VAL A 101 -26.58 0.03 11.45
N ILE A 102 -26.87 1.06 10.69
CA ILE A 102 -27.69 1.00 9.47
C ILE A 102 -26.95 1.74 8.37
N ALA A 103 -26.63 1.05 7.29
CA ALA A 103 -26.05 1.64 6.10
C ALA A 103 -27.02 1.58 4.93
N LEU A 104 -27.32 2.74 4.35
CA LEU A 104 -28.07 2.86 3.10
C LEU A 104 -27.05 3.20 2.01
N ASP A 105 -26.90 2.32 1.04
CA ASP A 105 -25.98 2.49 -0.12
C ASP A 105 -24.53 2.85 0.24
N ALA A 106 -24.10 2.50 1.45
CA ALA A 106 -22.75 2.76 1.93
C ALA A 106 -22.09 1.44 2.36
N PRO A 107 -21.43 0.72 1.44
CA PRO A 107 -20.77 -0.54 1.77
C PRO A 107 -19.57 -0.33 2.68
N TYR A 108 -19.44 -1.19 3.67
CA TYR A 108 -18.26 -1.32 4.50
C TYR A 108 -17.50 -2.57 4.11
N TYR A 109 -16.26 -2.37 3.66
CA TYR A 109 -15.39 -3.47 3.25
C TYR A 109 -14.39 -3.77 4.36
N VAL A 110 -14.17 -5.05 4.60
CA VAL A 110 -13.16 -5.53 5.56
C VAL A 110 -12.48 -6.78 5.02
N GLY A 111 -11.19 -6.85 5.24
CA GLY A 111 -10.39 -8.04 4.96
C GLY A 111 -9.32 -8.22 6.01
N SER A 112 -8.95 -9.45 6.28
CA SER A 112 -7.93 -9.79 7.28
C SER A 112 -7.00 -10.87 6.75
N LEU A 113 -5.74 -10.78 7.17
CA LEU A 113 -4.72 -11.79 6.92
C LEU A 113 -3.90 -11.97 8.19
N ASN A 114 -3.97 -13.14 8.80
CA ASN A 114 -3.34 -13.41 10.08
C ASN A 114 -2.04 -14.19 9.92
N ALA A 115 -1.12 -13.97 10.85
CA ALA A 115 0.16 -14.66 10.91
C ALA A 115 0.97 -14.59 9.61
N GLN A 116 0.99 -13.42 8.99
CA GLN A 116 1.81 -13.17 7.81
C GLN A 116 3.27 -13.05 8.22
N GLU A 117 4.11 -13.89 7.67
CA GLU A 117 5.54 -13.87 7.95
C GLU A 117 6.25 -12.76 7.14
N VAL A 118 7.13 -12.05 7.82
CA VAL A 118 8.09 -11.11 7.20
C VAL A 118 9.49 -11.65 7.41
N ILE A 119 10.20 -11.87 6.31
CA ILE A 119 11.53 -12.47 6.30
C ILE A 119 12.57 -11.36 6.10
N LYS A 120 13.61 -11.40 6.92
CA LYS A 120 14.70 -10.43 6.83
C LYS A 120 15.37 -10.45 5.45
N GLY A 121 15.52 -9.27 4.87
CA GLY A 121 16.15 -9.10 3.55
C GLY A 121 15.23 -9.39 2.37
N GLU A 122 13.93 -9.61 2.60
CA GLU A 122 12.96 -9.90 1.57
C GLU A 122 11.71 -9.03 1.69
N MET A 123 11.11 -8.71 0.54
CA MET A 123 9.77 -8.15 0.47
C MET A 123 8.79 -9.29 0.20
N THR A 124 8.01 -9.64 1.20
CA THR A 124 7.06 -10.74 1.13
C THR A 124 5.70 -10.25 0.63
N SER A 125 5.10 -10.96 -0.32
CA SER A 125 3.77 -10.63 -0.84
C SER A 125 2.69 -10.98 0.18
N ALA A 126 1.81 -10.03 0.47
CA ALA A 126 0.64 -10.20 1.33
C ALA A 126 -0.62 -9.82 0.54
N SER A 127 -1.49 -10.78 0.31
CA SER A 127 -2.77 -10.57 -0.35
C SER A 127 -3.91 -10.63 0.66
N ILE A 128 -4.70 -9.56 0.75
CA ILE A 128 -5.82 -9.45 1.69
C ILE A 128 -7.11 -9.47 0.87
N SER A 129 -7.93 -10.49 1.09
CA SER A 129 -9.26 -10.58 0.49
C SER A 129 -10.25 -9.76 1.30
N CYS A 130 -10.85 -8.76 0.67
CA CYS A 130 -11.81 -7.86 1.28
C CYS A 130 -13.23 -8.15 0.76
N SER A 131 -14.19 -8.11 1.65
CA SER A 131 -15.60 -8.31 1.32
C SER A 131 -16.47 -7.28 2.00
N VAL A 132 -17.71 -7.14 1.52
CA VAL A 132 -18.70 -6.27 2.15
C VAL A 132 -19.15 -6.89 3.46
N ALA A 133 -18.89 -6.21 4.57
CA ALA A 133 -19.15 -6.71 5.92
C ALA A 133 -20.49 -6.26 6.49
N ASN A 134 -21.15 -5.27 5.87
CA ASN A 134 -22.46 -4.79 6.33
C ASN A 134 -23.58 -5.19 5.36
N SER A 135 -24.81 -5.22 5.88
CA SER A 135 -25.99 -5.47 5.04
C SER A 135 -26.39 -4.19 4.32
N LEU A 136 -26.45 -4.27 3.00
CA LEU A 136 -26.97 -3.20 2.15
C LEU A 136 -28.49 -3.40 2.00
N LEU A 137 -29.29 -2.40 2.39
CA LEU A 137 -30.71 -2.35 2.16
C LEU A 137 -30.97 -1.50 0.92
N SER A 138 -31.38 -2.16 -0.15
CA SER A 138 -31.90 -1.49 -1.35
C SER A 138 -33.43 -1.51 -1.32
N VAL A 139 -34.05 -0.35 -1.28
CA VAL A 139 -35.50 -0.22 -1.39
C VAL A 139 -35.86 0.01 -2.85
N ILE A 140 -36.48 -0.96 -3.47
CA ILE A 140 -36.98 -0.85 -4.84
C ILE A 140 -38.45 -0.38 -4.75
N TYR A 141 -38.71 0.76 -5.33
CA TYR A 141 -40.08 1.30 -5.44
C TYR A 141 -40.75 0.79 -6.71
#